data_0be52ac0ae4292f2aa39d75ed8d78bcc
#
_entry.id   0be52ac0ae4292f2aa39d75ed8d78bcc
#
_cell.length_a   1.000
_cell.length_b   1.000
_cell.length_c   1.000
_cell.angle_alpha   90.00
_cell.angle_beta   90.00
_cell.angle_gamma   90.00
#
_symmetry.space_group_name_H-M   'P 1'
#
loop_
_entity.id
_entity.type
_entity.pdbx_description
1 polymer ?
#
loop_
_entity_poly.entity_id
_entity_poly.type
_entity_poly.pdbx_seq_one_letter_code
_entity_poly.pdbx_strand_id
1 'polypeptide(L)'
;MGVKKNCAEELRSDMETMNYDVLYHNVSELVKTTAAAVGNSLSTWEDRKVISSISSRLKTPASICRKLEKKRMPQTFDMARICCADLIGVRIVTMYTDDIYRIAGLLKKSPGIKLLYQKDF
;
A
#
# COMPACT_ATOMS: atom_id res chain seq x y z
N MET A 1 18.99 23.58 -25.71
CA MET A 1 17.77 23.52 -24.90
C MET A 1 17.52 22.09 -24.44
N GLY A 2 17.54 21.85 -23.13
CA GLY A 2 17.20 20.56 -22.58
C GLY A 2 15.72 20.27 -22.77
N VAL A 3 15.38 19.02 -23.14
CA VAL A 3 14.01 18.54 -23.14
C VAL A 3 13.54 18.54 -21.70
N LYS A 4 12.43 19.19 -21.42
CA LYS A 4 11.82 19.17 -20.10
C LYS A 4 11.37 17.73 -19.80
N LYS A 5 11.94 17.10 -18.77
CA LYS A 5 11.44 15.80 -18.32
C LYS A 5 10.01 15.97 -17.83
N ASN A 6 9.15 15.03 -18.19
CA ASN A 6 7.80 15.04 -17.65
C ASN A 6 7.80 14.55 -16.18
N CYS A 7 6.72 14.79 -15.48
CA CYS A 7 6.58 14.41 -14.08
C CYS A 7 6.87 12.93 -13.84
N ALA A 8 6.33 12.05 -14.68
CA ALA A 8 6.49 10.59 -14.52
C ALA A 8 7.96 10.17 -14.63
N GLU A 9 8.72 10.76 -15.55
CA GLU A 9 10.14 10.46 -15.71
C GLU A 9 10.96 10.93 -14.50
N GLU A 10 10.68 12.14 -14.01
CA GLU A 10 11.35 12.67 -12.82
C GLU A 10 11.05 11.84 -11.58
N LEU A 11 9.79 11.47 -11.38
CA LEU A 11 9.40 10.61 -10.24
C LEU A 11 10.03 9.24 -10.33
N ARG A 12 10.07 8.64 -11.52
CA ARG A 12 10.72 7.34 -11.72
C ARG A 12 12.20 7.42 -11.36
N SER A 13 12.88 8.46 -11.79
CA SER A 13 14.29 8.69 -11.47
C SER A 13 14.51 8.84 -9.96
N ASP A 14 13.66 9.63 -9.29
CA ASP A 14 13.75 9.83 -7.85
C ASP A 14 13.50 8.54 -7.10
N MET A 15 12.52 7.76 -7.51
CA MET A 15 12.20 6.48 -6.88
C MET A 15 13.33 5.46 -7.06
N GLU A 16 13.97 5.44 -8.22
CA GLU A 16 15.14 4.58 -8.48
C GLU A 16 16.33 5.00 -7.61
N THR A 17 16.59 6.30 -7.52
CA THR A 17 17.66 6.84 -6.69
C THR A 17 17.48 6.48 -5.20
N MET A 18 16.24 6.45 -4.74
CA MET A 18 15.92 6.13 -3.35
C MET A 18 15.74 4.63 -3.12
N ASN A 19 16.01 3.78 -4.12
CA ASN A 19 15.80 2.33 -4.05
C ASN A 19 14.39 1.96 -3.59
N TYR A 20 13.39 2.65 -4.12
CA TYR A 20 12.01 2.48 -3.69
C TYR A 20 11.45 1.09 -4.00
N ASP A 21 11.98 0.42 -5.02
CA ASP A 21 11.62 -0.97 -5.35
C ASP A 21 11.98 -1.93 -4.22
N VAL A 22 13.16 -1.73 -3.61
CA VAL A 22 13.60 -2.55 -2.47
C VAL A 22 12.70 -2.28 -1.26
N LEU A 23 12.41 -1.01 -0.99
CA LEU A 23 11.50 -0.63 0.08
C LEU A 23 10.11 -1.23 -0.13
N TYR A 24 9.58 -1.13 -1.35
CA TYR A 24 8.30 -1.73 -1.70
C TYR A 24 8.28 -3.22 -1.43
N HIS A 25 9.30 -3.94 -1.90
CA HIS A 25 9.39 -5.39 -1.69
C HIS A 25 9.38 -5.73 -0.20
N ASN A 26 10.21 -5.08 0.59
CA ASN A 26 10.34 -5.35 2.02
C ASN A 26 9.06 -5.02 2.79
N VAL A 27 8.47 -3.87 2.54
CA VAL A 27 7.23 -3.43 3.22
C VAL A 27 6.06 -4.31 2.83
N SER A 28 5.89 -4.59 1.54
CA SER A 28 4.78 -5.41 1.06
C SER A 28 4.87 -6.84 1.58
N GLU A 29 6.07 -7.43 1.63
CA GLU A 29 6.27 -8.77 2.18
C GLU A 29 5.97 -8.81 3.68
N LEU A 30 6.38 -7.80 4.43
CA LEU A 30 6.07 -7.70 5.85
C LEU A 30 4.56 -7.67 6.09
N VAL A 31 3.84 -6.81 5.37
CA VAL A 31 2.39 -6.67 5.52
C VAL A 31 1.67 -7.93 5.07
N LYS A 32 2.07 -8.52 3.93
CA LYS A 32 1.49 -9.76 3.42
C LYS A 32 1.68 -10.91 4.40
N THR A 33 2.88 -11.07 4.95
CA THR A 33 3.21 -12.12 5.92
C THR A 33 2.38 -11.94 7.19
N THR A 34 2.26 -10.72 7.68
CA THR A 34 1.43 -10.41 8.85
C THR A 34 -0.03 -10.71 8.58
N ALA A 35 -0.55 -10.31 7.44
CA ALA A 35 -1.94 -10.57 7.04
C ALA A 35 -2.20 -12.07 6.90
N ALA A 36 -1.28 -12.81 6.30
CA ALA A 36 -1.40 -14.25 6.16
C ALA A 36 -1.42 -14.95 7.53
N ALA A 37 -0.58 -14.52 8.46
CA ALA A 37 -0.55 -15.07 9.82
C ALA A 37 -1.86 -14.81 10.55
N VAL A 38 -2.41 -13.60 10.43
CA VAL A 38 -3.71 -13.22 11.00
C VAL A 38 -4.81 -14.08 10.39
N GLY A 39 -4.82 -14.21 9.06
CA GLY A 39 -5.79 -15.03 8.34
C GLY A 39 -5.74 -16.49 8.72
N ASN A 40 -4.54 -17.05 8.88
CA ASN A 40 -4.36 -18.44 9.32
C ASN A 40 -4.87 -18.66 10.75
N SER A 41 -4.61 -17.71 11.65
CA SER A 41 -5.14 -17.79 13.02
C SER A 41 -6.66 -17.79 13.03
N LEU A 42 -7.30 -16.93 12.25
CA LEU A 42 -8.75 -16.88 12.13
C LEU A 42 -9.30 -18.13 11.44
N SER A 43 -8.62 -18.64 10.42
CA SER A 43 -9.02 -19.88 9.73
C SER A 43 -9.04 -21.08 10.67
N THR A 44 -8.05 -21.18 11.55
CA THR A 44 -7.98 -22.23 12.56
C THR A 44 -9.12 -22.10 13.57
N TRP A 45 -9.36 -20.89 14.04
CA TRP A 45 -10.42 -20.59 15.00
C TRP A 45 -11.81 -20.84 14.45
N GLU A 46 -12.07 -20.40 13.19
CA GLU A 46 -13.38 -20.52 12.54
C GLU A 46 -13.56 -21.86 11.82
N ASP A 47 -12.52 -22.68 11.71
CA ASP A 47 -12.50 -23.93 10.96
C ASP A 47 -12.94 -23.75 9.50
N ARG A 48 -12.47 -22.68 8.88
CA ARG A 48 -12.73 -22.36 7.47
C ARG A 48 -11.71 -21.37 6.91
N LYS A 49 -11.63 -21.28 5.59
CA LYS A 49 -10.81 -20.28 4.92
C LYS A 49 -11.38 -18.87 5.18
N VAL A 50 -10.54 -17.95 5.58
CA VAL A 50 -10.93 -16.56 5.86
C VAL A 50 -10.44 -15.61 4.76
N ILE A 51 -9.17 -15.70 4.37
CA ILE A 51 -8.60 -14.85 3.31
C ILE A 51 -8.65 -15.60 1.98
N SER A 52 -9.26 -14.96 0.97
CA SER A 52 -9.32 -15.46 -0.40
C SER A 52 -8.02 -15.15 -1.15
N SER A 53 -7.53 -13.92 -1.07
CA SER A 53 -6.30 -13.51 -1.76
C SER A 53 -5.64 -12.32 -1.07
N ILE A 54 -4.33 -12.21 -1.25
CA ILE A 54 -3.53 -11.07 -0.81
C ILE A 54 -2.67 -10.64 -2.00
N SER A 55 -2.71 -9.36 -2.33
CA SER A 55 -1.89 -8.80 -3.41
C SER A 55 -1.32 -7.44 -2.99
N SER A 56 -0.27 -7.01 -3.68
CA SER A 56 0.34 -5.72 -3.41
C SER A 56 0.66 -5.00 -4.71
N ARG A 57 0.78 -3.70 -4.63
CA ARG A 57 1.22 -2.88 -5.75
C ARG A 57 2.01 -1.67 -5.28
N LEU A 58 2.96 -1.26 -6.11
CA LEU A 58 3.62 0.03 -6.01
C LEU A 58 2.92 0.98 -6.98
N LYS A 59 2.49 2.14 -6.49
CA LYS A 59 1.82 3.14 -7.33
C LYS A 59 2.77 3.60 -8.43
N THR A 60 2.29 3.62 -9.67
CA THR A 60 3.13 4.02 -10.82
C THR A 60 3.42 5.52 -10.81
N PRO A 61 4.57 5.96 -11.32
CA PRO A 61 4.87 7.40 -11.43
C PRO A 61 3.78 8.19 -12.18
N ALA A 62 3.23 7.64 -13.25
CA ALA A 62 2.15 8.29 -14.00
C ALA A 62 0.90 8.49 -13.14
N SER A 63 0.54 7.48 -12.33
CA SER A 63 -0.61 7.54 -11.43
C SER A 63 -0.40 8.58 -10.32
N ILE A 64 0.82 8.67 -9.79
CA ILE A 64 1.19 9.67 -8.78
C ILE A 64 1.04 11.08 -9.37
N CYS A 65 1.56 11.30 -10.58
CA CYS A 65 1.48 12.59 -11.25
C CYS A 65 0.03 13.03 -11.47
N ARG A 66 -0.83 12.11 -11.92
CA ARG A 66 -2.25 12.41 -12.11
C ARG A 66 -2.92 12.82 -10.79
N LYS A 67 -2.58 12.17 -9.69
CA LYS A 67 -3.15 12.50 -8.38
C LYS A 67 -2.69 13.87 -7.89
N LEU A 68 -1.40 14.19 -8.06
CA LEU A 68 -0.85 15.50 -7.69
C LEU A 68 -1.46 16.61 -8.54
N GLU A 69 -1.58 16.40 -9.85
CA GLU A 69 -2.22 17.34 -10.76
C GLU A 69 -3.67 17.60 -10.37
N LYS A 70 -4.43 16.55 -10.09
CA LYS A 70 -5.83 16.64 -9.67
C LYS A 70 -5.97 17.43 -8.37
N LYS A 71 -5.03 17.29 -7.45
CA LYS A 71 -5.01 18.02 -6.18
C LYS A 71 -4.36 19.39 -6.29
N ARG A 72 -3.89 19.78 -7.46
CA ARG A 72 -3.17 21.03 -7.72
C ARG A 72 -1.95 21.22 -6.81
N MET A 73 -1.24 20.12 -6.58
CA MET A 73 -0.02 20.10 -5.77
C MET A 73 1.22 20.05 -6.64
N PRO A 74 2.39 20.53 -6.14
CA PRO A 74 3.65 20.38 -6.86
C PRO A 74 3.91 18.92 -7.21
N GLN A 75 4.33 18.67 -8.46
CA GLN A 75 4.56 17.33 -8.99
C GLN A 75 5.96 16.85 -8.66
N THR A 76 6.25 16.70 -7.38
CA THR A 76 7.53 16.23 -6.86
C THR A 76 7.33 14.96 -6.05
N PHE A 77 8.39 14.16 -5.90
CA PHE A 77 8.31 12.94 -5.09
C PHE A 77 8.10 13.26 -3.60
N ASP A 78 8.70 14.34 -3.11
CA ASP A 78 8.49 14.78 -1.72
C ASP A 78 7.01 15.08 -1.45
N MET A 79 6.36 15.78 -2.39
CA MET A 79 4.92 16.05 -2.27
C MET A 79 4.09 14.77 -2.39
N ALA A 80 4.51 13.83 -3.25
CA ALA A 80 3.85 12.53 -3.39
C ALA A 80 3.84 11.75 -2.08
N ARG A 81 4.94 11.76 -1.35
CA ARG A 81 5.03 11.09 -0.05
C ARG A 81 4.08 11.69 0.99
N ILE A 82 3.79 12.97 0.88
CA ILE A 82 2.86 13.68 1.78
C ILE A 82 1.41 13.43 1.36
N CYS A 83 1.12 13.53 0.07
CA CYS A 83 -0.26 13.52 -0.46
C CYS A 83 -0.79 12.14 -0.82
N CYS A 84 0.09 11.16 -1.06
CA CYS A 84 -0.30 9.81 -1.50
C CYS A 84 0.00 8.79 -0.40
N ALA A 85 -1.01 8.48 0.40
CA ALA A 85 -0.88 7.46 1.44
C ALA A 85 -0.74 6.04 0.87
N ASP A 86 -1.11 5.85 -0.39
CA ASP A 86 -1.17 4.56 -1.07
C ASP A 86 -0.03 4.35 -2.08
N LEU A 87 1.15 4.93 -1.83
CA LEU A 87 2.33 4.67 -2.67
C LEU A 87 2.64 3.18 -2.73
N ILE A 88 2.51 2.50 -1.59
CA ILE A 88 2.60 1.04 -1.49
C ILE A 88 1.25 0.56 -0.97
N GLY A 89 0.58 -0.26 -1.76
CA GLY A 89 -0.74 -0.78 -1.40
C GLY A 89 -0.72 -2.29 -1.23
N VAL A 90 -1.42 -2.79 -0.23
CA VAL A 90 -1.70 -4.23 -0.06
C VAL A 90 -3.20 -4.41 -0.02
N ARG A 91 -3.71 -5.31 -0.86
CA ARG A 91 -5.12 -5.66 -0.91
C ARG A 91 -5.34 -7.06 -0.33
N ILE A 92 -6.23 -7.15 0.63
CA ILE A 92 -6.64 -8.40 1.24
C ILE A 92 -8.11 -8.62 0.90
N VAL A 93 -8.41 -9.73 0.23
CA VAL A 93 -9.78 -10.11 -0.11
C VAL A 93 -10.19 -11.25 0.81
N THR A 94 -11.29 -11.06 1.51
CA THR A 94 -11.81 -12.06 2.46
C THR A 94 -12.98 -12.83 1.86
N MET A 95 -13.29 -13.98 2.46
CA MET A 95 -14.42 -14.81 2.05
C MET A 95 -15.76 -14.19 2.40
N TYR A 96 -15.85 -13.52 3.55
CA TYR A 96 -17.07 -12.86 4.02
C TYR A 96 -16.80 -11.44 4.48
N THR A 97 -17.81 -10.57 4.39
CA THR A 97 -17.70 -9.16 4.77
C THR A 97 -17.28 -8.96 6.23
N ASP A 98 -17.82 -9.77 7.14
CA ASP A 98 -17.48 -9.67 8.57
C ASP A 98 -16.00 -9.94 8.84
N ASP A 99 -15.36 -10.75 8.01
CA ASP A 99 -13.94 -11.07 8.15
C ASP A 99 -13.06 -9.85 7.92
N ILE A 100 -13.50 -8.89 7.12
CA ILE A 100 -12.78 -7.64 6.87
C ILE A 100 -12.51 -6.92 8.19
N TYR A 101 -13.53 -6.81 9.02
CA TYR A 101 -13.44 -6.10 10.31
C TYR A 101 -12.56 -6.85 11.31
N ARG A 102 -12.62 -8.18 11.31
CA ARG A 102 -11.77 -9.03 12.16
C ARG A 102 -10.30 -8.90 11.76
N ILE A 103 -10.01 -8.99 10.46
CA ILE A 103 -8.65 -8.83 9.93
C ILE A 103 -8.12 -7.43 10.26
N ALA A 104 -8.89 -6.40 10.01
CA ALA A 104 -8.50 -5.03 10.30
C ALA A 104 -8.19 -4.82 11.79
N GLY A 105 -9.02 -5.37 12.67
CA GLY A 105 -8.83 -5.29 14.11
C GLY A 105 -7.54 -5.96 14.57
N LEU A 106 -7.22 -7.12 14.01
CA LEU A 106 -6.00 -7.85 14.36
C LEU A 106 -4.75 -7.21 13.75
N LEU A 107 -4.84 -6.65 12.55
CA LEU A 107 -3.72 -5.92 11.94
C LEU A 107 -3.34 -4.69 12.75
N LYS A 108 -4.33 -3.95 13.28
CA LYS A 108 -4.07 -2.78 14.12
C LYS A 108 -3.25 -3.11 15.36
N LYS A 109 -3.39 -4.33 15.88
CA LYS A 109 -2.71 -4.81 17.08
C LYS A 109 -1.39 -5.51 16.78
N SER A 110 -1.06 -5.72 15.51
CA SER A 110 0.12 -6.45 15.10
C SER A 110 1.38 -5.62 15.33
N PRO A 111 2.48 -6.22 15.85
CA PRO A 111 3.74 -5.52 16.00
C PRO A 111 4.26 -4.99 14.66
N GLY A 112 4.85 -3.80 14.67
CA GLY A 112 5.39 -3.18 13.48
C GLY A 112 4.39 -2.46 12.60
N ILE A 113 3.09 -2.52 12.94
CA ILE A 113 2.03 -1.82 12.21
C ILE A 113 1.45 -0.74 13.12
N LYS A 114 1.43 0.50 12.64
CA LYS A 114 0.83 1.64 13.32
C LYS A 114 -0.30 2.18 12.46
N LEU A 115 -1.51 2.20 13.01
CA LEU A 115 -2.65 2.78 12.31
C LEU A 115 -2.54 4.32 12.35
N LEU A 116 -2.50 4.93 11.18
CA LEU A 116 -2.53 6.39 11.03
C LEU A 116 -3.93 6.88 10.68
N TYR A 117 -4.65 6.11 9.88
CA TYR A 117 -5.94 6.51 9.35
C TYR A 117 -6.72 5.27 8.91
N GLN A 118 -8.02 5.29 9.12
CA GLN A 118 -8.94 4.24 8.68
C GLN A 118 -10.20 4.86 8.09
N LYS A 119 -10.66 4.28 6.99
CA LYS A 119 -11.91 4.70 6.35
C LYS A 119 -12.70 3.45 5.95
N ASP A 120 -13.96 3.45 6.30
CA ASP A 120 -14.92 2.43 5.88
C ASP A 120 -15.80 3.04 4.77
N PHE A 121 -15.90 2.34 3.66
CA PHE A 121 -16.68 2.79 2.50
C PHE A 121 -18.02 2.08 2.45
#